data_96523ef616e4097d7de5cf85102ee3a3
#
_entry.id   96523ef616e4097d7de5cf85102ee3a3
#
_cell.length_a   1.000
_cell.length_b   1.000
_cell.length_c   1.000
_cell.angle_alpha   90.00
_cell.angle_beta   90.00
_cell.angle_gamma   90.00
#
_symmetry.space_group_name_H-M   'P 1'
#
loop_
_entity.id
_entity.type
_entity.pdbx_description
1 polymer ?
#
loop_
_entity_poly.entity_id
_entity_poly.type
_entity_poly.pdbx_seq_one_letter_code
_entity_poly.pdbx_strand_id
1 'polypeptide(L)'
;IGLTPEGWVIFVEVKYRNTEHSGSPLSAVNPRKQHRISRVALEYLRHYYGSLDVKCRFDVVGIEDDNILWLPNAFDFTGGAI
;
A
#
# COMPACT_ATOMS: atom_id res chain seq x y z
N ILE A 1 8.63 -1.22 1.13
CA ILE A 1 8.43 -2.33 0.20
C ILE A 1 8.97 -3.60 0.83
N GLY A 2 8.20 -4.65 0.75
CA GLY A 2 8.58 -5.94 1.28
C GLY A 2 8.46 -7.03 0.24
N LEU A 3 9.00 -8.20 0.58
CA LEU A 3 8.97 -9.36 -0.29
C LEU A 3 8.56 -10.57 0.55
N THR A 4 7.60 -11.33 0.08
CA THR A 4 7.20 -12.56 0.77
C THR A 4 7.99 -13.74 0.25
N PRO A 5 8.05 -14.85 1.03
CA PRO A 5 8.70 -16.08 0.55
C PRO A 5 8.07 -16.64 -0.73
N GLU A 6 6.78 -16.35 -0.95
CA GLU A 6 6.06 -16.81 -2.14
C GLU A 6 6.29 -15.89 -3.35
N GLY A 7 7.08 -14.83 -3.20
CA GLY A 7 7.41 -13.94 -4.31
C GLY A 7 6.46 -12.78 -4.51
N TRP A 8 5.61 -12.47 -3.53
CA TRP A 8 4.76 -11.29 -3.59
C TRP A 8 5.58 -10.03 -3.25
N VAL A 9 5.39 -8.99 -4.04
CA VAL A 9 5.93 -7.66 -3.74
C VAL A 9 4.87 -6.88 -2.99
N ILE A 10 5.22 -6.39 -1.81
CA ILE A 10 4.28 -5.67 -0.95
C ILE A 10 4.67 -4.20 -0.90
N PHE A 11 3.73 -3.34 -1.30
CA PHE A 11 3.87 -1.89 -1.16
C PHE A 11 3.12 -1.46 0.09
N VAL A 12 3.81 -0.81 1.01
CA VAL A 12 3.24 -0.49 2.32
C VAL A 12 3.14 1.03 2.46
N GLU A 13 1.93 1.50 2.76
CA GLU A 13 1.69 2.88 3.14
C GLU A 13 1.62 2.95 4.65
N VAL A 14 2.49 3.76 5.25
CA VAL A 14 2.53 3.93 6.70
C VAL A 14 1.91 5.27 7.06
N LYS A 15 0.97 5.27 7.98
CA LYS A 15 0.28 6.47 8.41
C LYS A 15 0.38 6.62 9.92
N TYR A 16 0.95 7.74 10.37
CA TYR A 16 0.95 8.12 11.76
C TYR A 16 -0.30 8.92 12.09
N ARG A 17 -0.93 8.59 13.20
CA ARG A 17 -2.08 9.30 13.70
C ARG A 17 -1.96 9.53 15.19
N ASN A 18 -2.60 10.59 15.69
CA ASN A 18 -2.70 10.80 17.13
C ASN A 18 -4.01 10.22 17.65
N THR A 19 -4.16 10.17 18.97
CA THR A 19 -5.31 9.57 19.64
C THR A 19 -6.64 10.26 19.33
N GLU A 20 -6.59 11.48 18.82
CA GLU A 20 -7.81 12.22 18.50
C GLU A 20 -8.51 11.70 17.25
N HIS A 21 -7.81 10.94 16.45
CA HIS A 21 -8.35 10.39 15.22
C HIS A 21 -8.63 8.92 15.39
N SER A 22 -9.89 8.57 15.49
CA SER A 22 -10.32 7.19 15.55
C SER A 22 -10.70 6.72 14.15
N GLY A 23 -10.73 5.40 13.99
CA GLY A 23 -11.14 4.78 12.75
C GLY A 23 -10.04 3.96 12.14
N SER A 24 -10.35 3.33 11.01
CA SER A 24 -9.42 2.45 10.31
C SER A 24 -8.30 3.25 9.66
N PRO A 25 -7.05 2.72 9.66
CA PRO A 25 -5.96 3.31 8.87
C PRO A 25 -6.31 3.47 7.40
N LEU A 26 -7.17 2.60 6.88
CA LEU A 26 -7.60 2.68 5.49
C LEU A 26 -8.31 4.00 5.18
N SER A 27 -8.99 4.60 6.15
CA SER A 27 -9.68 5.87 5.95
C SER A 27 -8.73 7.01 5.63
N ALA A 28 -7.43 6.85 5.93
CA ALA A 28 -6.42 7.84 5.60
C ALA A 28 -5.90 7.71 4.17
N VAL A 29 -6.30 6.66 3.45
CA VAL A 29 -5.84 6.37 2.09
C VAL A 29 -7.05 6.41 1.17
N ASN A 30 -7.40 7.62 0.72
CA ASN A 30 -8.54 7.84 -0.16
C ASN A 30 -8.23 7.32 -1.59
N PRO A 31 -9.25 7.25 -2.48
CA PRO A 31 -9.03 6.76 -3.84
C PRO A 31 -7.94 7.47 -4.61
N ARG A 32 -7.77 8.76 -4.41
CA ARG A 32 -6.72 9.53 -5.08
C ARG A 32 -5.34 9.05 -4.64
N LYS A 33 -5.15 8.80 -3.34
CA LYS A 33 -3.90 8.28 -2.81
C LYS A 33 -3.67 6.85 -3.29
N GLN A 34 -4.72 6.03 -3.30
CA GLN A 34 -4.62 4.66 -3.81
C GLN A 34 -4.14 4.65 -5.25
N HIS A 35 -4.67 5.54 -6.06
CA HIS A 35 -4.26 5.66 -7.47
C HIS A 35 -2.80 6.09 -7.57
N ARG A 36 -2.39 7.07 -6.78
CA ARG A 36 -1.01 7.56 -6.79
C ARG A 36 -0.04 6.46 -6.36
N ILE A 37 -0.38 5.72 -5.31
CA ILE A 37 0.45 4.60 -4.83
C ILE A 37 0.55 3.53 -5.92
N SER A 38 -0.56 3.24 -6.59
CA SER A 38 -0.57 2.28 -7.69
C SER A 38 0.33 2.72 -8.83
N ARG A 39 0.35 4.01 -9.16
CA ARG A 39 1.22 4.54 -10.21
C ARG A 39 2.69 4.42 -9.84
N VAL A 40 3.03 4.70 -8.60
CA VAL A 40 4.40 4.53 -8.11
C VAL A 40 4.81 3.06 -8.16
N ALA A 41 3.91 2.17 -7.76
CA ALA A 41 4.17 0.73 -7.84
C ALA A 41 4.41 0.28 -9.27
N LEU A 42 3.64 0.79 -10.21
CA LEU A 42 3.80 0.48 -11.63
C LEU A 42 5.20 0.83 -12.12
N GLU A 43 5.68 2.02 -11.78
CA GLU A 43 7.02 2.45 -12.16
C GLU A 43 8.10 1.59 -11.50
N TYR A 44 7.90 1.23 -10.24
CA TYR A 44 8.82 0.37 -9.52
C TYR A 44 8.93 -1.00 -10.19
N LEU A 45 7.79 -1.61 -10.53
CA LEU A 45 7.78 -2.93 -11.16
C LEU A 45 8.43 -2.90 -12.53
N ARG A 46 8.18 -1.85 -13.31
CA ARG A 46 8.82 -1.70 -14.61
C ARG A 46 10.33 -1.59 -14.49
N HIS A 47 10.78 -0.80 -13.52
CA HIS A 47 12.20 -0.53 -13.36
C HIS A 47 12.97 -1.75 -12.85
N TYR A 48 12.44 -2.43 -11.84
CA TYR A 48 13.17 -3.49 -11.17
C TYR A 48 12.87 -4.90 -11.67
N TYR A 49 11.71 -5.10 -12.26
CA TYR A 49 11.30 -6.44 -12.72
C TYR A 49 11.14 -6.50 -14.23
N GLY A 50 11.07 -5.36 -14.91
CA GLY A 50 10.89 -5.31 -16.35
C GLY A 50 9.57 -5.88 -16.82
N SER A 51 8.64 -6.13 -15.91
CA SER A 51 7.36 -6.75 -16.20
C SER A 51 6.33 -6.30 -15.20
N LEU A 52 5.07 -6.24 -15.63
CA LEU A 52 3.94 -5.99 -14.75
C LEU A 52 3.27 -7.28 -14.31
N ASP A 53 3.76 -8.41 -14.78
CA ASP A 53 3.24 -9.73 -14.43
C ASP A 53 3.90 -10.23 -13.15
N VAL A 54 3.86 -9.40 -12.13
CA VAL A 54 4.44 -9.68 -10.82
C VAL A 54 3.32 -9.58 -9.79
N LYS A 55 3.24 -10.60 -8.94
CA LYS A 55 2.26 -10.56 -7.85
C LYS A 55 2.61 -9.47 -6.87
N CYS A 56 1.69 -8.56 -6.65
CA CYS A 56 1.88 -7.50 -5.67
C CYS A 56 0.59 -7.24 -4.90
N ARG A 57 0.75 -6.60 -3.76
CA ARG A 57 -0.39 -6.16 -2.97
C ARG A 57 -0.05 -4.88 -2.25
N PHE A 58 -1.09 -4.18 -1.81
CA PHE A 58 -0.94 -2.91 -1.12
C PHE A 58 -1.42 -3.06 0.31
N ASP A 59 -0.54 -2.78 1.25
CA ASP A 59 -0.84 -2.85 2.67
C ASP A 59 -0.85 -1.44 3.25
N VAL A 60 -1.66 -1.25 4.26
CA VAL A 60 -1.70 0.00 5.02
C VAL A 60 -1.38 -0.31 6.47
N VAL A 61 -0.44 0.42 7.03
CA VAL A 61 -0.08 0.32 8.45
C VAL A 61 -0.40 1.65 9.11
N GLY A 62 -1.25 1.60 10.11
CA GLY A 62 -1.54 2.76 10.95
C GLY A 62 -0.79 2.66 12.26
N ILE A 63 -0.12 3.74 12.62
CA ILE A 63 0.56 3.83 13.90
C ILE A 63 -0.11 4.94 14.68
N GLU A 64 -0.66 4.59 15.84
CA GLU A 64 -1.39 5.51 16.69
C GLU A 64 -0.89 5.32 18.11
N ASP A 65 -0.14 6.30 18.62
CA ASP A 65 0.57 6.21 19.89
C ASP A 65 1.44 4.94 19.91
N ASP A 66 1.14 4.00 20.81
CA ASP A 66 1.87 2.74 20.92
C ASP A 66 1.21 1.59 20.17
N ASN A 67 0.13 1.86 19.46
CA ASN A 67 -0.62 0.84 18.75
C ASN A 67 -0.26 0.82 17.28
N ILE A 68 -0.08 -0.39 16.76
CA ILE A 68 0.17 -0.62 15.35
C ILE A 68 -0.99 -1.42 14.79
N LEU A 69 -1.60 -0.90 13.74
CA LEU A 69 -2.69 -1.59 13.05
C LEU A 69 -2.27 -1.83 11.62
N TRP A 70 -2.21 -3.09 11.24
CA TRP A 70 -1.78 -3.50 9.91
C TRP A 70 -2.95 -4.06 9.13
N LEU A 71 -3.20 -3.49 7.95
CA LEU A 71 -4.23 -3.95 7.03
C LEU A 71 -3.55 -4.52 5.80
N PRO A 72 -3.36 -5.84 5.73
CA PRO A 72 -2.80 -6.44 4.53
C PRO A 72 -3.83 -6.44 3.40
N ASN A 73 -3.34 -6.26 2.18
CA ASN A 73 -4.18 -6.25 0.98
C ASN A 73 -5.35 -5.26 1.10
N ALA A 74 -4.99 -4.02 1.45
CA ALA A 74 -5.98 -3.03 1.85
C ALA A 74 -6.78 -2.44 0.68
N PHE A 75 -6.21 -2.43 -0.52
CA PHE A 75 -6.91 -1.93 -1.70
C PHE A 75 -6.30 -2.54 -2.97
N ASP A 76 -7.06 -2.45 -4.05
CA ASP A 76 -6.66 -3.02 -5.33
C ASP A 76 -5.84 -2.03 -6.16
N PHE A 77 -5.04 -2.58 -7.06
CA PHE A 77 -4.28 -1.77 -8.01
C PHE A 77 -5.22 -1.01 -8.93
N THR A 78 -5.01 0.30 -9.02
CA THR A 78 -5.84 1.17 -9.85
C THR A 78 -5.05 1.95 -10.91
N GLY A 79 -3.74 1.78 -10.94
CA GLY A 79 -2.88 2.57 -11.83
C GLY A 79 -3.00 2.25 -13.31
N GLY A 80 -3.48 1.06 -13.64
CA GLY A 80 -3.60 0.64 -15.02
C GLY A 80 -4.84 1.12 -15.74
N ALA A 81 -5.74 1.80 -15.04
CA ALA A 81 -7.02 2.23 -15.60
C ALA A 81 -6.93 3.54 -16.39
N ILE A 82 -5.74 4.07 -16.59
CA ILE A 82 -5.56 5.37 -17.22
C ILE A 82 -4.76 5.25 -18.47
#